data_d83db8516c40a50956c1d20d34896f65
#
_entry.id   d83db8516c40a50956c1d20d34896f65
#
_cell.length_a   1.000
_cell.length_b   1.000
_cell.length_c   1.000
_cell.angle_alpha   90.00
_cell.angle_beta   90.00
_cell.angle_gamma   90.00
#
_symmetry.space_group_name_H-M   'P 1'
#
loop_
_entity.id
_entity.type
_entity.pdbx_description
1 polymer ?
#
loop_
_entity_poly.entity_id
_entity_poly.type
_entity_poly.pdbx_seq_one_letter_code
_entity_poly.pdbx_strand_id
1 'polypeptide(L)'
;MPESAISTSRPRVLSGMRPTGKLHLGNYMGALANWVKLQDPYECYFFIADLHALTTDYADTSKIAPNTLEVALDFLAAGLDPEKCTIFVQSHVTQHSELPLLLGMITPLGWLERVPSYKEMQENLASKDLTTFGFLGYPVLMASDILLYQADFVPVGQDQQAHVELTREVARRFNQFYPKAKAATSTLEGLDALYGSSEANSEGLEGLYGLSESEVQQKPKQLSAFRRAAHLEAAHLEYVLPEPQVLLTPSPKLPGTDGRKMSKSYGNTILLTDPEPVVRQKLKTMVTDPARVRRTDAGDPDKCPVGDLHKVFSPPETLAKMYDGCRSAGIGCIECKSWAADGLVRILQPIQERRAGFTETQVVEILKEGSRRARVRAEQTMEQVRAAMQMTRDSGQ
;
A
#
# COMPACT_ATOMS: atom_id res chain seq x y z
N MET A 1 34.04 20.15 -5.16
CA MET A 1 32.93 19.24 -4.97
C MET A 1 32.02 19.87 -3.94
N PRO A 2 30.84 20.41 -4.28
CA PRO A 2 29.88 20.82 -3.26
C PRO A 2 29.22 19.57 -2.70
N GLU A 3 29.34 19.38 -1.40
CA GLU A 3 28.57 18.41 -0.62
C GLU A 3 27.08 18.68 -0.85
N SER A 4 26.40 17.72 -1.48
CA SER A 4 24.94 17.71 -1.52
C SER A 4 24.44 17.63 -0.08
N ALA A 5 23.73 18.65 0.36
CA ALA A 5 23.03 18.65 1.65
C ALA A 5 22.11 17.43 1.69
N ILE A 6 22.54 16.38 2.38
CA ILE A 6 21.72 15.21 2.67
C ILE A 6 20.57 15.70 3.55
N SER A 7 19.36 15.66 3.02
CA SER A 7 18.15 15.91 3.79
C SER A 7 18.16 15.00 5.02
N THR A 8 18.18 15.58 6.22
CA THR A 8 18.20 14.86 7.50
C THR A 8 16.87 14.23 7.87
N SER A 9 15.85 14.29 7.00
CA SER A 9 14.54 13.65 7.23
C SER A 9 14.58 12.17 6.84
N ARG A 10 14.05 11.32 7.74
CA ARG A 10 13.87 9.90 7.44
C ARG A 10 12.99 9.74 6.19
N PRO A 11 13.30 8.78 5.29
CA PRO A 11 12.43 8.49 4.14
C PRO A 11 11.03 8.09 4.62
N ARG A 12 10.01 8.43 3.82
CA ARG A 12 8.61 8.19 4.17
C ARG A 12 8.11 6.88 3.63
N VAL A 13 7.36 6.19 4.48
CA VAL A 13 6.65 4.96 4.15
C VAL A 13 5.16 5.19 4.33
N LEU A 14 4.37 4.81 3.35
CA LEU A 14 2.91 4.79 3.47
C LEU A 14 2.37 3.40 3.19
N SER A 15 1.44 2.96 4.03
CA SER A 15 0.63 1.77 3.74
C SER A 15 -0.72 1.84 4.44
N GLY A 16 -1.70 1.13 3.92
CA GLY A 16 -3.06 1.12 4.45
C GLY A 16 -3.70 -0.25 4.44
N MET A 17 -4.73 -0.41 5.28
CA MET A 17 -5.51 -1.63 5.34
C MET A 17 -7.00 -1.33 5.41
N ARG A 18 -7.79 -2.03 4.59
CA ARG A 18 -9.26 -1.88 4.56
C ARG A 18 -9.89 -2.40 5.85
N PRO A 19 -10.89 -1.69 6.42
CA PRO A 19 -11.59 -2.11 7.63
C PRO A 19 -12.60 -3.22 7.34
N THR A 20 -12.11 -4.42 7.09
CA THR A 20 -12.93 -5.60 6.80
C THR A 20 -13.24 -6.45 8.04
N GLY A 21 -13.12 -5.88 9.23
CA GLY A 21 -13.28 -6.54 10.53
C GLY A 21 -11.96 -7.02 11.12
N LYS A 22 -12.05 -7.78 12.23
CA LYS A 22 -10.88 -8.29 12.97
C LYS A 22 -9.84 -8.90 12.05
N LEU A 23 -8.57 -8.64 12.32
CA LEU A 23 -7.48 -9.12 11.49
C LEU A 23 -7.12 -10.58 11.80
N HIS A 24 -6.60 -11.28 10.81
CA HIS A 24 -6.14 -12.65 10.93
C HIS A 24 -4.63 -12.77 10.76
N LEU A 25 -4.06 -13.92 11.05
CA LEU A 25 -2.62 -14.18 10.94
C LEU A 25 -2.05 -13.83 9.56
N GLY A 26 -2.81 -14.00 8.48
CA GLY A 26 -2.40 -13.60 7.13
C GLY A 26 -2.21 -12.09 7.00
N ASN A 27 -3.06 -11.27 7.62
CA ASN A 27 -2.88 -9.81 7.68
C ASN A 27 -1.66 -9.43 8.52
N TYR A 28 -1.47 -10.09 9.66
CA TYR A 28 -0.35 -9.85 10.54
C TYR A 28 0.98 -10.14 9.84
N MET A 29 1.16 -11.34 9.32
CA MET A 29 2.40 -11.75 8.66
C MET A 29 2.61 -11.09 7.30
N GLY A 30 1.51 -10.79 6.59
CA GLY A 30 1.56 -10.16 5.28
C GLY A 30 1.86 -8.66 5.30
N ALA A 31 1.55 -7.98 6.40
CA ALA A 31 1.70 -6.53 6.50
C ALA A 31 2.20 -6.07 7.88
N LEU A 32 1.42 -6.26 8.95
CA LEU A 32 1.65 -5.60 10.24
C LEU A 32 3.00 -5.93 10.86
N ALA A 33 3.43 -7.19 10.86
CA ALA A 33 4.72 -7.60 11.41
C ALA A 33 5.91 -6.91 10.73
N ASN A 34 5.75 -6.54 9.46
CA ASN A 34 6.72 -5.74 8.73
C ASN A 34 6.60 -4.25 9.08
N TRP A 35 5.38 -3.70 9.15
CA TRP A 35 5.15 -2.29 9.51
C TRP A 35 5.75 -1.95 10.87
N VAL A 36 5.62 -2.85 11.86
CA VAL A 36 6.25 -2.68 13.17
C VAL A 36 7.76 -2.51 13.08
N LYS A 37 8.43 -3.18 12.14
CA LYS A 37 9.87 -3.03 11.92
C LYS A 37 10.23 -1.74 11.19
N LEU A 38 9.34 -1.23 10.36
CA LEU A 38 9.58 -0.03 9.55
C LEU A 38 9.47 1.28 10.37
N GLN A 39 8.75 1.27 11.49
CA GLN A 39 8.50 2.49 12.27
C GLN A 39 9.76 3.12 12.90
N ASP A 40 10.85 2.38 13.06
CA ASP A 40 12.10 2.92 13.60
C ASP A 40 12.97 3.59 12.51
N PRO A 41 13.25 2.96 11.34
CA PRO A 41 14.10 3.55 10.30
C PRO A 41 13.38 4.57 9.40
N TYR A 42 12.05 4.59 9.36
CA TYR A 42 11.26 5.43 8.44
C TYR A 42 10.30 6.37 9.15
N GLU A 43 9.90 7.44 8.48
CA GLU A 43 8.71 8.24 8.83
C GLU A 43 7.48 7.53 8.27
N CYS A 44 6.72 6.85 9.14
CA CYS A 44 5.65 5.95 8.71
C CYS A 44 4.27 6.57 8.87
N TYR A 45 3.45 6.39 7.83
CA TYR A 45 2.03 6.71 7.77
C TYR A 45 1.25 5.41 7.53
N PHE A 46 0.51 4.94 8.53
CA PHE A 46 -0.31 3.74 8.45
C PHE A 46 -1.78 4.09 8.63
N PHE A 47 -2.62 3.76 7.66
CA PHE A 47 -4.01 4.20 7.70
C PHE A 47 -5.02 3.08 7.55
N ILE A 48 -6.22 3.34 8.11
CA ILE A 48 -7.39 2.50 7.90
C ILE A 48 -8.13 3.07 6.67
N ALA A 49 -8.16 2.26 5.61
CA ALA A 49 -8.62 2.63 4.27
C ALA A 49 -10.14 2.47 4.14
N ASP A 50 -10.90 3.29 4.84
CA ASP A 50 -12.36 3.24 4.88
C ASP A 50 -13.02 3.74 3.59
N LEU A 51 -12.44 4.72 2.87
CA LEU A 51 -12.90 5.11 1.54
C LEU A 51 -12.69 3.98 0.52
N HIS A 52 -11.58 3.23 0.63
CA HIS A 52 -11.40 2.03 -0.19
C HIS A 52 -12.42 0.93 0.14
N ALA A 53 -12.88 0.83 1.38
CA ALA A 53 -13.95 -0.10 1.71
C ALA A 53 -15.24 0.25 0.98
N LEU A 54 -15.58 1.54 0.85
CA LEU A 54 -16.75 2.00 0.13
C LEU A 54 -16.79 1.58 -1.35
N THR A 55 -15.65 1.36 -1.97
CA THR A 55 -15.62 0.95 -3.39
C THR A 55 -16.29 -0.40 -3.66
N THR A 56 -16.42 -1.25 -2.64
CA THR A 56 -17.05 -2.56 -2.72
C THR A 56 -18.21 -2.76 -1.72
N ASP A 57 -18.29 -1.94 -0.68
CA ASP A 57 -19.25 -2.10 0.42
C ASP A 57 -20.21 -0.91 0.51
N TYR A 58 -20.39 -0.16 -0.60
CA TYR A 58 -21.22 1.04 -0.68
C TYR A 58 -22.72 0.78 -0.39
N ALA A 59 -23.20 -0.43 -0.66
CA ALA A 59 -24.59 -0.80 -0.44
C ALA A 59 -24.93 -1.05 1.04
N ASP A 60 -23.96 -1.45 1.86
CA ASP A 60 -24.10 -1.59 3.32
C ASP A 60 -22.83 -1.09 4.02
N THR A 61 -22.91 0.12 4.53
CA THR A 61 -21.81 0.79 5.25
C THR A 61 -21.85 0.59 6.75
N SER A 62 -22.83 -0.13 7.29
CA SER A 62 -23.10 -0.25 8.74
C SER A 62 -21.91 -0.80 9.53
N LYS A 63 -21.01 -1.54 8.89
CA LYS A 63 -19.85 -2.17 9.51
C LYS A 63 -18.55 -1.38 9.36
N ILE A 64 -18.51 -0.32 8.55
CA ILE A 64 -17.27 0.41 8.27
C ILE A 64 -16.70 1.02 9.55
N ALA A 65 -17.50 1.81 10.27
CA ALA A 65 -17.04 2.48 11.49
C ALA A 65 -16.65 1.49 12.61
N PRO A 66 -17.47 0.48 12.99
CA PRO A 66 -17.03 -0.51 13.96
C PRO A 66 -15.77 -1.27 13.53
N ASN A 67 -15.67 -1.66 12.26
CA ASN A 67 -14.48 -2.35 11.74
C ASN A 67 -13.23 -1.45 11.72
N THR A 68 -13.40 -0.14 11.54
CA THR A 68 -12.31 0.83 11.62
C THR A 68 -11.67 0.82 13.02
N LEU A 69 -12.50 0.83 14.08
CA LEU A 69 -12.01 0.73 15.45
C LEU A 69 -11.34 -0.63 15.73
N GLU A 70 -11.92 -1.73 15.25
CA GLU A 70 -11.34 -3.06 15.39
C GLU A 70 -9.95 -3.17 14.72
N VAL A 71 -9.80 -2.63 13.50
CA VAL A 71 -8.53 -2.64 12.79
C VAL A 71 -7.49 -1.73 13.45
N ALA A 72 -7.91 -0.54 13.93
CA ALA A 72 -7.02 0.34 14.69
C ALA A 72 -6.49 -0.33 15.95
N LEU A 73 -7.36 -0.99 16.69
CA LEU A 73 -6.99 -1.72 17.89
C LEU A 73 -6.04 -2.89 17.58
N ASP A 74 -6.26 -3.59 16.45
CA ASP A 74 -5.35 -4.64 15.99
C ASP A 74 -3.98 -4.08 15.55
N PHE A 75 -3.91 -2.87 14.98
CA PHE A 75 -2.66 -2.17 14.65
C PHE A 75 -1.83 -1.92 15.91
N LEU A 76 -2.45 -1.32 16.93
CA LEU A 76 -1.81 -1.02 18.21
C LEU A 76 -1.39 -2.31 18.94
N ALA A 77 -2.28 -3.30 18.95
CA ALA A 77 -2.02 -4.61 19.54
C ALA A 77 -0.85 -5.34 18.87
N ALA A 78 -0.71 -5.21 17.55
CA ALA A 78 0.42 -5.77 16.81
C ALA A 78 1.77 -5.11 17.16
N GLY A 79 1.75 -3.91 17.74
CA GLY A 79 2.95 -3.19 18.19
C GLY A 79 3.27 -1.92 17.39
N LEU A 80 2.31 -1.38 16.61
CA LEU A 80 2.46 -0.03 16.06
C LEU A 80 2.35 0.99 17.21
N ASP A 81 3.35 1.84 17.31
CA ASP A 81 3.50 2.86 18.34
C ASP A 81 3.09 4.23 17.78
N PRO A 82 2.01 4.86 18.30
CA PRO A 82 1.56 6.16 17.82
C PRO A 82 2.56 7.30 18.03
N GLU A 83 3.55 7.11 18.91
CA GLU A 83 4.64 8.08 19.08
C GLU A 83 5.73 7.95 17.99
N LYS A 84 5.86 6.77 17.36
CA LYS A 84 6.85 6.47 16.32
C LYS A 84 6.30 6.62 14.91
N CYS A 85 5.02 6.37 14.72
CA CYS A 85 4.34 6.41 13.42
C CYS A 85 3.01 7.16 13.49
N THR A 86 2.50 7.58 12.34
CA THR A 86 1.19 8.22 12.24
C THR A 86 0.15 7.18 11.87
N ILE A 87 -0.79 6.91 12.80
CA ILE A 87 -1.91 5.98 12.60
C ILE A 87 -3.18 6.80 12.45
N PHE A 88 -3.91 6.66 11.34
CA PHE A 88 -5.07 7.52 11.06
C PHE A 88 -6.16 6.82 10.24
N VAL A 89 -7.31 7.48 10.12
CA VAL A 89 -8.42 7.04 9.27
C VAL A 89 -8.43 7.87 7.99
N GLN A 90 -8.50 7.22 6.85
CA GLN A 90 -8.41 7.84 5.53
C GLN A 90 -9.44 8.97 5.36
N SER A 91 -10.72 8.72 5.67
CA SER A 91 -11.80 9.70 5.52
C SER A 91 -11.68 10.91 6.46
N HIS A 92 -10.90 10.81 7.53
CA HIS A 92 -10.67 11.94 8.44
C HIS A 92 -9.71 12.99 7.83
N VAL A 93 -9.05 12.67 6.74
CA VAL A 93 -8.16 13.56 5.98
C VAL A 93 -8.81 13.82 4.62
N THR A 94 -9.56 14.90 4.50
CA THR A 94 -10.40 15.21 3.32
C THR A 94 -9.64 15.33 2.02
N GLN A 95 -8.34 15.62 2.09
CA GLN A 95 -7.44 15.68 0.94
C GLN A 95 -7.35 14.34 0.17
N HIS A 96 -7.64 13.20 0.83
CA HIS A 96 -7.81 11.90 0.19
C HIS A 96 -9.01 11.84 -0.80
N SER A 97 -9.93 12.79 -0.71
CA SER A 97 -11.04 12.91 -1.66
C SER A 97 -10.75 13.99 -2.71
N GLU A 98 -9.96 15.01 -2.39
CA GLU A 98 -9.63 16.09 -3.31
C GLU A 98 -8.56 15.65 -4.34
N LEU A 99 -7.45 15.09 -3.90
CA LEU A 99 -6.36 14.72 -4.81
C LEU A 99 -6.78 13.69 -5.88
N PRO A 100 -7.54 12.61 -5.57
CA PRO A 100 -7.98 11.68 -6.60
C PRO A 100 -8.93 12.31 -7.61
N LEU A 101 -9.74 13.30 -7.22
CA LEU A 101 -10.54 14.06 -8.16
C LEU A 101 -9.65 14.81 -9.17
N LEU A 102 -8.61 15.48 -8.71
CA LEU A 102 -7.68 16.23 -9.56
C LEU A 102 -6.84 15.29 -10.44
N LEU A 103 -6.30 14.21 -9.89
CA LEU A 103 -5.55 13.22 -10.66
C LEU A 103 -6.44 12.46 -11.65
N GLY A 104 -7.70 12.24 -11.30
CA GLY A 104 -8.71 11.66 -12.21
C GLY A 104 -8.92 12.45 -13.48
N MET A 105 -8.78 13.79 -13.45
CA MET A 105 -8.90 14.65 -14.64
C MET A 105 -7.79 14.40 -15.68
N ILE A 106 -6.67 13.84 -15.26
CA ILE A 106 -5.53 13.61 -16.14
C ILE A 106 -5.23 12.13 -16.39
N THR A 107 -5.89 11.21 -15.67
CA THR A 107 -5.63 9.76 -15.78
C THR A 107 -6.44 9.16 -16.92
N PRO A 108 -5.81 8.54 -17.95
CA PRO A 108 -6.54 7.89 -19.03
C PRO A 108 -7.30 6.65 -18.54
N LEU A 109 -8.57 6.49 -18.98
CA LEU A 109 -9.41 5.33 -18.61
C LEU A 109 -8.75 3.98 -18.95
N GLY A 110 -8.11 3.88 -20.11
CA GLY A 110 -7.42 2.65 -20.52
C GLY A 110 -6.26 2.23 -19.61
N TRP A 111 -5.76 3.09 -18.72
CA TRP A 111 -4.80 2.70 -17.70
C TRP A 111 -5.51 1.93 -16.59
N LEU A 112 -6.68 2.36 -16.19
CA LEU A 112 -7.49 1.77 -15.11
C LEU A 112 -8.04 0.40 -15.52
N GLU A 113 -8.56 0.28 -16.74
CA GLU A 113 -9.12 -0.95 -17.29
C GLU A 113 -8.07 -2.08 -17.45
N ARG A 114 -6.78 -1.71 -17.56
CA ARG A 114 -5.67 -2.67 -17.71
C ARG A 114 -5.07 -3.14 -16.39
N VAL A 115 -5.47 -2.57 -15.24
CA VAL A 115 -4.97 -3.02 -13.94
C VAL A 115 -5.41 -4.46 -13.69
N PRO A 116 -4.49 -5.43 -13.51
CA PRO A 116 -4.83 -6.85 -13.41
C PRO A 116 -5.86 -7.16 -12.32
N SER A 117 -5.72 -6.52 -11.16
CA SER A 117 -6.62 -6.71 -10.03
C SER A 117 -8.07 -6.24 -10.29
N TYR A 118 -8.31 -5.35 -11.26
CA TYR A 118 -9.65 -4.93 -11.64
C TYR A 118 -10.49 -6.12 -12.15
N LYS A 119 -9.93 -6.91 -13.07
CA LYS A 119 -10.58 -8.10 -13.62
C LYS A 119 -10.74 -9.22 -12.60
N GLU A 120 -9.67 -9.51 -11.87
CA GLU A 120 -9.69 -10.52 -10.81
C GLU A 120 -10.74 -10.24 -9.73
N MET A 121 -10.91 -8.97 -9.34
CA MET A 121 -11.91 -8.61 -8.34
C MET A 121 -13.33 -8.68 -8.89
N GLN A 122 -13.56 -8.35 -10.17
CA GLN A 122 -14.87 -8.55 -10.81
C GLN A 122 -15.27 -10.03 -10.80
N GLU A 123 -14.33 -10.92 -11.08
CA GLU A 123 -14.57 -12.37 -11.07
C GLU A 123 -14.82 -12.90 -9.63
N ASN A 124 -13.98 -12.47 -8.67
CA ASN A 124 -14.04 -12.93 -7.29
C ASN A 124 -15.24 -12.38 -6.49
N LEU A 125 -15.79 -11.25 -6.89
CA LEU A 125 -16.90 -10.56 -6.22
C LEU A 125 -18.15 -10.48 -7.12
N ALA A 126 -18.40 -11.50 -7.93
CA ALA A 126 -19.53 -11.56 -8.88
C ALA A 126 -20.92 -11.36 -8.24
N SER A 127 -21.04 -11.51 -6.91
CA SER A 127 -22.27 -11.20 -6.17
C SER A 127 -22.50 -9.71 -5.89
N LYS A 128 -21.50 -8.84 -6.17
CA LYS A 128 -21.57 -7.39 -5.97
C LYS A 128 -21.60 -6.69 -7.31
N ASP A 129 -22.38 -5.61 -7.42
CA ASP A 129 -22.28 -4.73 -8.58
C ASP A 129 -21.02 -3.86 -8.45
N LEU A 130 -20.00 -4.19 -9.22
CA LEU A 130 -18.73 -3.49 -9.28
C LEU A 130 -18.59 -2.62 -10.54
N THR A 131 -19.68 -2.40 -11.30
CA THR A 131 -19.70 -1.57 -12.50
C THR A 131 -19.86 -0.07 -12.17
N THR A 132 -19.26 0.35 -11.06
CA THR A 132 -19.34 1.72 -10.56
C THR A 132 -18.08 2.52 -10.85
N PHE A 133 -18.23 3.87 -10.97
CA PHE A 133 -17.09 4.77 -11.07
C PHE A 133 -16.12 4.62 -9.90
N GLY A 134 -16.63 4.46 -8.68
CA GLY A 134 -15.82 4.27 -7.48
C GLY A 134 -14.93 3.04 -7.57
N PHE A 135 -15.46 1.93 -8.12
CA PHE A 135 -14.67 0.73 -8.29
C PHE A 135 -13.66 0.83 -9.44
N LEU A 136 -14.02 1.45 -10.57
CA LEU A 136 -13.07 1.71 -11.67
C LEU A 136 -11.98 2.70 -11.23
N GLY A 137 -12.33 3.69 -10.41
CA GLY A 137 -11.44 4.77 -9.97
C GLY A 137 -10.55 4.43 -8.77
N TYR A 138 -10.73 3.26 -8.11
CA TYR A 138 -9.96 2.95 -6.91
C TYR A 138 -8.43 2.98 -7.09
N PRO A 139 -7.84 2.66 -8.26
CA PRO A 139 -6.39 2.77 -8.43
C PRO A 139 -5.89 4.21 -8.40
N VAL A 140 -6.73 5.18 -8.81
CA VAL A 140 -6.42 6.62 -8.68
C VAL A 140 -6.51 7.06 -7.22
N LEU A 141 -7.48 6.55 -6.47
CA LEU A 141 -7.58 6.78 -5.02
C LEU A 141 -6.31 6.25 -4.31
N MET A 142 -5.87 5.04 -4.65
CA MET A 142 -4.63 4.46 -4.10
C MET A 142 -3.38 5.28 -4.49
N ALA A 143 -3.29 5.72 -5.75
CA ALA A 143 -2.22 6.59 -6.19
C ALA A 143 -2.21 7.91 -5.40
N SER A 144 -3.38 8.48 -5.16
CA SER A 144 -3.55 9.71 -4.37
C SER A 144 -3.13 9.51 -2.92
N ASP A 145 -3.49 8.38 -2.29
CA ASP A 145 -3.07 8.06 -0.92
C ASP A 145 -1.54 8.13 -0.80
N ILE A 146 -0.84 7.53 -1.75
CA ILE A 146 0.62 7.46 -1.76
C ILE A 146 1.26 8.83 -2.01
N LEU A 147 0.75 9.54 -3.03
CA LEU A 147 1.31 10.82 -3.47
C LEU A 147 1.03 11.95 -2.48
N LEU A 148 -0.09 11.89 -1.74
CA LEU A 148 -0.49 12.89 -0.76
C LEU A 148 0.54 13.07 0.36
N TYR A 149 1.19 11.99 0.76
CA TYR A 149 2.26 12.01 1.77
C TYR A 149 3.66 12.10 1.16
N GLN A 150 3.76 12.17 -0.16
CA GLN A 150 5.04 12.13 -0.88
C GLN A 150 5.89 10.95 -0.38
N ALA A 151 5.29 9.77 -0.35
CA ALA A 151 5.95 8.56 0.15
C ALA A 151 7.10 8.14 -0.77
N ASP A 152 8.26 7.89 -0.16
CA ASP A 152 9.42 7.35 -0.87
C ASP A 152 9.24 5.86 -1.14
N PHE A 153 8.62 5.15 -0.18
CA PHE A 153 8.44 3.70 -0.24
C PHE A 153 7.02 3.27 0.09
N VAL A 154 6.56 2.25 -0.63
CA VAL A 154 5.27 1.58 -0.38
C VAL A 154 5.54 0.10 -0.10
N PRO A 155 5.36 -0.38 1.14
CA PRO A 155 5.52 -1.79 1.49
C PRO A 155 4.34 -2.59 0.95
N VAL A 156 4.58 -3.40 -0.06
CA VAL A 156 3.54 -4.20 -0.74
C VAL A 156 4.02 -5.62 -1.03
N GLY A 157 3.07 -6.53 -1.15
CA GLY A 157 3.29 -7.84 -1.74
C GLY A 157 3.53 -7.73 -3.25
N GLN A 158 4.05 -8.80 -3.84
CA GLN A 158 4.40 -8.85 -5.25
C GLN A 158 3.19 -8.61 -6.19
N ASP A 159 2.00 -9.00 -5.76
CA ASP A 159 0.73 -8.80 -6.47
C ASP A 159 0.26 -7.34 -6.55
N GLN A 160 0.79 -6.47 -5.70
CA GLN A 160 0.41 -5.05 -5.65
C GLN A 160 1.39 -4.11 -6.39
N GLN A 161 2.46 -4.64 -6.98
CA GLN A 161 3.46 -3.83 -7.70
C GLN A 161 2.85 -3.00 -8.84
N ALA A 162 1.87 -3.57 -9.56
CA ALA A 162 1.20 -2.88 -10.65
C ALA A 162 0.51 -1.57 -10.22
N HIS A 163 0.00 -1.49 -9.00
CA HIS A 163 -0.60 -0.27 -8.46
C HIS A 163 0.43 0.81 -8.15
N VAL A 164 1.60 0.43 -7.65
CA VAL A 164 2.69 1.38 -7.40
C VAL A 164 3.25 1.90 -8.73
N GLU A 165 3.34 1.05 -9.76
CA GLU A 165 3.76 1.50 -11.10
C GLU A 165 2.73 2.47 -11.70
N LEU A 166 1.43 2.18 -11.59
CA LEU A 166 0.39 3.14 -11.99
C LEU A 166 0.53 4.47 -11.24
N THR A 167 0.83 4.43 -9.94
CA THR A 167 1.07 5.65 -9.14
C THR A 167 2.22 6.47 -9.71
N ARG A 168 3.33 5.83 -10.12
CA ARG A 168 4.47 6.49 -10.75
C ARG A 168 4.09 7.13 -12.10
N GLU A 169 3.33 6.40 -12.92
CA GLU A 169 2.84 6.93 -14.19
C GLU A 169 1.92 8.15 -14.00
N VAL A 170 1.04 8.11 -13.00
CA VAL A 170 0.18 9.24 -12.65
C VAL A 170 1.00 10.43 -12.15
N ALA A 171 2.01 10.20 -11.31
CA ALA A 171 2.92 11.26 -10.84
C ALA A 171 3.72 11.88 -11.99
N ARG A 172 4.30 11.07 -12.88
CA ARG A 172 5.01 11.55 -14.08
C ARG A 172 4.10 12.42 -14.95
N ARG A 173 2.88 11.93 -15.21
CA ARG A 173 1.91 12.66 -16.02
C ARG A 173 1.49 13.97 -15.38
N PHE A 174 1.29 14.00 -14.06
CA PHE A 174 1.02 15.23 -13.33
C PHE A 174 2.16 16.23 -13.49
N ASN A 175 3.39 15.81 -13.24
CA ASN A 175 4.58 16.65 -13.32
C ASN A 175 4.87 17.15 -14.74
N GLN A 176 4.47 16.40 -15.78
CA GLN A 176 4.55 16.83 -17.18
C GLN A 176 3.58 17.96 -17.49
N PHE A 177 2.35 17.90 -16.96
CA PHE A 177 1.34 18.95 -17.19
C PHE A 177 1.55 20.17 -16.30
N TYR A 178 2.05 19.95 -15.07
CA TYR A 178 2.13 20.94 -13.99
C TYR A 178 3.52 20.95 -13.35
N PRO A 179 4.55 21.35 -14.11
CA PRO A 179 5.91 21.42 -13.56
C PRO A 179 6.01 22.53 -12.51
N LYS A 180 6.77 22.27 -11.43
CA LYS A 180 7.07 23.27 -10.42
C LYS A 180 8.09 24.26 -10.98
N ALA A 181 7.70 25.52 -11.16
CA ALA A 181 8.64 26.56 -11.56
C ALA A 181 9.70 26.78 -10.44
N LYS A 182 10.98 26.81 -10.81
CA LYS A 182 12.01 27.26 -9.88
C LYS A 182 11.76 28.73 -9.52
N ALA A 183 11.83 29.07 -8.24
CA ALA A 183 11.64 30.41 -7.71
C ALA A 183 12.68 31.45 -8.18
N ALA A 184 13.61 31.10 -9.05
CA ALA A 184 14.75 31.94 -9.45
C ALA A 184 14.62 32.61 -10.82
N THR A 185 13.54 32.39 -11.58
CA THR A 185 13.36 33.07 -12.89
C THR A 185 11.97 33.68 -13.00
N SER A 186 11.66 34.62 -12.12
CA SER A 186 10.37 35.33 -12.12
C SER A 186 10.30 36.49 -13.13
N THR A 187 11.24 36.61 -14.04
CA THR A 187 11.17 37.61 -15.11
C THR A 187 11.25 36.94 -16.47
N LEU A 188 10.33 37.30 -17.36
CA LEU A 188 10.38 36.96 -18.80
C LEU A 188 11.76 37.23 -19.42
N GLU A 189 12.47 38.25 -18.92
CA GLU A 189 13.85 38.60 -19.31
C GLU A 189 14.88 37.49 -19.02
N GLY A 190 14.68 36.68 -17.95
CA GLY A 190 15.54 35.53 -17.64
C GLY A 190 15.34 34.35 -18.59
N LEU A 191 14.14 34.20 -19.16
CA LEU A 191 13.85 33.19 -20.18
C LEU A 191 14.43 33.55 -21.54
N ASP A 192 14.35 34.81 -21.94
CA ASP A 192 14.94 35.30 -23.19
C ASP A 192 16.49 35.28 -23.15
N ALA A 193 17.10 35.50 -21.97
CA ALA A 193 18.55 35.40 -21.80
C ALA A 193 19.07 33.96 -21.85
N LEU A 194 18.24 32.97 -21.48
CA LEU A 194 18.60 31.55 -21.56
C LEU A 194 18.36 30.92 -22.93
N TYR A 195 17.42 31.45 -23.70
CA TYR A 195 16.96 30.80 -24.95
C TYR A 195 17.17 31.64 -26.21
N GLY A 196 17.76 32.83 -26.12
CA GLY A 196 17.95 33.70 -27.27
C GLY A 196 16.66 33.95 -28.05
N SER A 197 16.45 35.14 -28.53
CA SER A 197 15.27 35.52 -29.34
C SER A 197 14.88 34.45 -30.38
N SER A 198 13.71 34.00 -30.32
CA SER A 198 12.74 33.25 -31.21
C SER A 198 13.19 32.60 -32.55
N GLU A 199 14.47 32.43 -32.80
CA GLU A 199 15.00 31.67 -33.96
C GLU A 199 15.78 30.43 -33.47
N ALA A 200 15.08 29.51 -32.77
CA ALA A 200 15.64 28.20 -32.49
C ALA A 200 15.61 27.39 -33.79
N ASN A 201 16.77 27.20 -34.40
CA ASN A 201 16.98 26.44 -35.62
C ASN A 201 16.41 25.03 -35.53
N SER A 202 15.65 24.63 -36.56
CA SER A 202 15.12 23.26 -36.78
C SER A 202 16.18 22.17 -36.70
N GLU A 203 17.44 22.47 -36.95
CA GLU A 203 18.59 21.54 -36.87
C GLU A 203 18.84 20.95 -35.48
N GLY A 204 18.48 21.66 -34.40
CA GLY A 204 18.65 21.14 -33.02
C GLY A 204 17.66 20.04 -32.65
N LEU A 205 16.48 20.00 -33.29
CA LEU A 205 15.41 19.04 -32.99
C LEU A 205 15.59 17.73 -33.75
N GLU A 206 16.17 17.76 -34.98
CA GLU A 206 16.47 16.55 -35.74
C GLU A 206 17.57 15.69 -35.07
N GLY A 207 18.57 16.33 -34.46
CA GLY A 207 19.67 15.62 -33.79
C GLY A 207 19.30 14.98 -32.46
N LEU A 208 18.30 15.54 -31.75
CA LEU A 208 17.93 15.06 -30.42
C LEU A 208 16.78 14.02 -30.43
N TYR A 209 15.87 14.08 -31.39
CA TYR A 209 14.62 13.28 -31.37
C TYR A 209 14.33 12.53 -32.67
N GLY A 210 15.17 12.62 -33.71
CA GLY A 210 15.00 11.89 -34.97
C GLY A 210 13.74 12.25 -35.76
N LEU A 211 13.20 13.45 -35.56
CA LEU A 211 11.97 13.93 -36.21
C LEU A 211 12.32 14.83 -37.41
N SER A 212 11.77 14.54 -38.58
CA SER A 212 11.95 15.40 -39.78
C SER A 212 11.18 16.72 -39.68
N GLU A 213 11.66 17.75 -40.38
CA GLU A 213 11.01 19.09 -40.50
C GLU A 213 9.52 19.02 -40.87
N SER A 214 9.14 18.06 -41.70
CA SER A 214 7.75 17.84 -42.11
C SER A 214 6.85 17.29 -40.96
N GLU A 215 7.40 16.52 -40.05
CA GLU A 215 6.65 16.00 -38.90
C GLU A 215 6.47 17.05 -37.81
N VAL A 216 7.41 17.99 -37.69
CA VAL A 216 7.35 19.14 -36.79
C VAL A 216 6.23 20.12 -37.18
N GLN A 217 6.00 20.32 -38.48
CA GLN A 217 4.99 21.26 -38.96
C GLN A 217 3.55 20.71 -38.92
N GLN A 218 3.37 19.38 -38.92
CA GLN A 218 2.04 18.77 -38.97
C GLN A 218 1.37 18.54 -37.62
N LYS A 219 2.10 18.63 -36.48
CA LYS A 219 1.55 18.29 -35.16
C LYS A 219 1.92 19.31 -34.07
N PRO A 220 1.46 20.56 -34.16
CA PRO A 220 1.86 21.62 -33.22
C PRO A 220 1.51 21.34 -31.75
N LYS A 221 0.43 20.57 -31.46
CA LYS A 221 0.04 20.20 -30.09
C LYS A 221 0.94 19.14 -29.48
N GLN A 222 1.44 18.19 -30.27
CA GLN A 222 2.42 17.20 -29.79
C GLN A 222 3.78 17.86 -29.58
N LEU A 223 4.18 18.79 -30.44
CA LEU A 223 5.42 19.53 -30.31
C LEU A 223 5.45 20.39 -29.03
N SER A 224 4.33 20.99 -28.64
CA SER A 224 4.26 21.73 -27.37
C SER A 224 4.45 20.83 -26.13
N ALA A 225 3.98 19.60 -26.20
CA ALA A 225 4.18 18.59 -25.15
C ALA A 225 5.65 18.09 -25.15
N PHE A 226 6.23 17.85 -26.33
CA PHE A 226 7.65 17.48 -26.47
C PHE A 226 8.60 18.59 -26.03
N ARG A 227 8.32 19.86 -26.42
CA ARG A 227 9.09 21.02 -25.96
C ARG A 227 9.01 21.17 -24.44
N ARG A 228 7.84 20.97 -23.83
CA ARG A 228 7.72 20.96 -22.36
C ARG A 228 8.53 19.83 -21.74
N ALA A 229 8.53 18.62 -22.28
CA ALA A 229 9.32 17.50 -21.79
C ALA A 229 10.82 17.78 -21.88
N ALA A 230 11.30 18.31 -23.00
CA ALA A 230 12.71 18.72 -23.19
C ALA A 230 13.13 19.87 -22.26
N HIS A 231 12.24 20.84 -21.99
CA HIS A 231 12.48 21.88 -20.99
C HIS A 231 12.53 21.34 -19.56
N LEU A 232 11.79 20.27 -19.26
CA LEU A 232 11.83 19.59 -17.96
C LEU A 232 13.17 18.88 -17.70
N GLU A 233 13.76 18.24 -18.72
CA GLU A 233 15.08 17.61 -18.61
C GLU A 233 16.23 18.63 -18.47
N ALA A 234 16.14 19.76 -19.17
CA ALA A 234 17.20 20.77 -19.16
C ALA A 234 17.23 21.65 -17.90
N ALA A 235 16.15 21.71 -17.13
CA ALA A 235 15.97 22.73 -16.08
C ALA A 235 16.10 22.21 -14.64
N HIS A 236 16.56 21.00 -14.32
CA HIS A 236 16.54 20.44 -12.96
C HIS A 236 15.26 20.84 -12.18
N LEU A 237 14.10 20.59 -12.81
CA LEU A 237 12.82 20.97 -12.22
C LEU A 237 12.55 20.11 -10.99
N GLU A 238 12.23 20.77 -9.88
CA GLU A 238 11.69 20.07 -8.73
C GLU A 238 10.29 19.53 -9.07
N TYR A 239 10.11 18.23 -8.91
CA TYR A 239 8.80 17.60 -9.10
C TYR A 239 7.88 17.94 -7.93
N VAL A 240 6.59 18.14 -8.23
CA VAL A 240 5.55 18.32 -7.20
C VAL A 240 5.24 17.00 -6.53
N LEU A 241 5.07 15.95 -7.34
CA LEU A 241 4.74 14.60 -6.88
C LEU A 241 5.91 13.66 -7.16
N PRO A 242 6.57 13.10 -6.12
CA PRO A 242 7.67 12.15 -6.28
C PRO A 242 7.17 10.80 -6.80
N GLU A 243 8.07 10.03 -7.40
CA GLU A 243 7.80 8.67 -7.81
C GLU A 243 8.12 7.70 -6.67
N PRO A 244 7.11 7.02 -6.10
CA PRO A 244 7.34 6.08 -5.01
C PRO A 244 8.06 4.82 -5.49
N GLN A 245 8.81 4.19 -4.60
CA GLN A 245 9.44 2.90 -4.83
C GLN A 245 8.72 1.79 -4.07
N VAL A 246 8.71 0.60 -4.67
CA VAL A 246 8.19 -0.59 -4.02
C VAL A 246 9.18 -1.06 -2.95
N LEU A 247 8.71 -1.23 -1.73
CA LEU A 247 9.42 -1.95 -0.69
C LEU A 247 8.84 -3.36 -0.59
N LEU A 248 9.49 -4.33 -1.26
CA LEU A 248 9.02 -5.71 -1.22
C LEU A 248 9.11 -6.27 0.19
N THR A 249 7.98 -6.72 0.70
CA THR A 249 7.92 -7.38 1.99
C THR A 249 7.86 -8.89 1.79
N PRO A 250 8.73 -9.67 2.46
CA PRO A 250 8.56 -11.10 2.51
C PRO A 250 7.20 -11.41 3.14
N SER A 251 6.24 -11.81 2.34
CA SER A 251 4.91 -12.18 2.82
C SER A 251 4.73 -13.67 2.64
N PRO A 252 4.89 -14.48 3.70
CA PRO A 252 4.60 -15.89 3.61
C PRO A 252 3.11 -16.09 3.30
N LYS A 253 2.81 -16.87 2.27
CA LYS A 253 1.44 -17.27 1.98
C LYS A 253 0.97 -18.23 3.07
N LEU A 254 0.21 -17.74 4.05
CA LEU A 254 -0.31 -18.58 5.11
C LEU A 254 -1.58 -19.31 4.63
N PRO A 255 -1.60 -20.64 4.78
CA PRO A 255 -2.81 -21.42 4.53
C PRO A 255 -3.86 -21.18 5.62
N GLY A 256 -5.11 -21.16 5.23
CA GLY A 256 -6.23 -21.24 6.15
C GLY A 256 -6.45 -22.67 6.64
N THR A 257 -7.44 -22.85 7.51
CA THR A 257 -7.75 -24.17 8.12
C THR A 257 -8.18 -25.24 7.12
N ASP A 258 -8.56 -24.82 5.92
CA ASP A 258 -8.95 -25.67 4.78
C ASP A 258 -7.81 -25.89 3.76
N GLY A 259 -6.61 -25.39 4.04
CA GLY A 259 -5.44 -25.50 3.18
C GLY A 259 -5.34 -24.47 2.04
N ARG A 260 -6.43 -23.75 1.72
CA ARG A 260 -6.40 -22.62 0.77
C ARG A 260 -5.76 -21.39 1.41
N LYS A 261 -5.49 -20.37 0.62
CA LYS A 261 -5.04 -19.05 1.16
C LYS A 261 -6.01 -18.59 2.27
N MET A 262 -5.46 -18.16 3.41
CA MET A 262 -6.25 -17.65 4.53
C MET A 262 -7.04 -16.41 4.11
N SER A 263 -8.36 -16.46 4.23
CA SER A 263 -9.28 -15.39 3.86
C SER A 263 -10.57 -15.45 4.65
N LYS A 264 -11.09 -14.28 5.05
CA LYS A 264 -12.40 -14.19 5.74
C LYS A 264 -13.54 -14.72 4.87
N SER A 265 -13.48 -14.50 3.57
CA SER A 265 -14.50 -14.98 2.62
C SER A 265 -14.65 -16.50 2.59
N TYR A 266 -13.61 -17.23 2.96
CA TYR A 266 -13.62 -18.70 3.02
C TYR A 266 -13.94 -19.25 4.41
N GLY A 267 -14.05 -18.41 5.43
CA GLY A 267 -14.29 -18.83 6.81
C GLY A 267 -13.14 -19.65 7.41
N ASN A 268 -11.94 -19.60 6.81
CA ASN A 268 -10.79 -20.44 7.11
C ASN A 268 -9.70 -19.72 7.93
N THR A 269 -10.03 -18.60 8.58
CA THR A 269 -9.08 -17.73 9.25
C THR A 269 -8.78 -18.13 10.69
N ILE A 270 -7.57 -17.84 11.14
CA ILE A 270 -7.18 -17.73 12.55
C ILE A 270 -7.04 -16.24 12.84
N LEU A 271 -7.92 -15.70 13.68
CA LEU A 271 -7.94 -14.27 14.02
C LEU A 271 -6.86 -13.96 15.07
N LEU A 272 -6.37 -12.72 15.09
CA LEU A 272 -5.47 -12.25 16.13
C LEU A 272 -6.13 -12.28 17.52
N THR A 273 -7.45 -12.19 17.55
CA THR A 273 -8.29 -12.20 18.76
C THR A 273 -8.78 -13.59 19.16
N ASP A 274 -8.47 -14.64 18.40
CA ASP A 274 -8.90 -16.00 18.77
C ASP A 274 -8.23 -16.46 20.08
N PRO A 275 -8.97 -16.76 21.14
CA PRO A 275 -8.37 -17.25 22.35
C PRO A 275 -7.73 -18.64 22.13
N GLU A 276 -6.76 -18.98 22.95
CA GLU A 276 -5.98 -20.24 22.83
C GLU A 276 -6.85 -21.49 22.58
N PRO A 277 -7.96 -21.75 23.30
CA PRO A 277 -8.79 -22.91 23.03
C PRO A 277 -9.36 -22.95 21.61
N VAL A 278 -9.70 -21.78 21.07
CA VAL A 278 -10.23 -21.64 19.69
C VAL A 278 -9.12 -21.91 18.67
N VAL A 279 -7.92 -21.36 18.88
CA VAL A 279 -6.75 -21.62 18.02
C VAL A 279 -6.45 -23.12 17.99
N ARG A 280 -6.38 -23.78 19.16
CA ARG A 280 -6.15 -25.23 19.26
C ARG A 280 -7.22 -26.03 18.54
N GLN A 281 -8.49 -25.66 18.70
CA GLN A 281 -9.60 -26.33 18.02
C GLN A 281 -9.54 -26.15 16.49
N LYS A 282 -9.24 -24.95 16.02
CA LYS A 282 -9.05 -24.68 14.59
C LYS A 282 -7.93 -25.50 13.99
N LEU A 283 -6.79 -25.59 14.67
CA LEU A 283 -5.68 -26.44 14.20
C LEU A 283 -5.99 -27.92 14.28
N LYS A 284 -6.68 -28.38 15.32
CA LYS A 284 -7.07 -29.79 15.45
C LYS A 284 -7.85 -30.27 14.23
N THR A 285 -8.76 -29.43 13.71
CA THR A 285 -9.60 -29.74 12.54
C THR A 285 -8.97 -29.34 11.20
N MET A 286 -7.85 -28.61 11.19
CA MET A 286 -7.17 -28.16 9.97
C MET A 286 -6.78 -29.36 9.10
N VAL A 287 -6.89 -29.20 7.78
CA VAL A 287 -6.47 -30.20 6.79
C VAL A 287 -4.94 -30.43 6.87
N THR A 288 -4.54 -31.64 6.52
CA THR A 288 -3.12 -32.05 6.49
C THR A 288 -2.78 -32.58 5.08
N ASP A 289 -1.59 -33.11 4.92
CA ASP A 289 -1.18 -33.79 3.69
C ASP A 289 -2.22 -34.89 3.32
N PRO A 290 -2.92 -34.77 2.18
CA PRO A 290 -3.94 -35.74 1.77
C PRO A 290 -3.36 -37.12 1.45
N ALA A 291 -2.05 -37.23 1.19
CA ALA A 291 -1.38 -38.51 0.96
C ALA A 291 -1.22 -39.31 2.27
N ARG A 292 -1.28 -38.67 3.42
CA ARG A 292 -1.16 -39.30 4.72
C ARG A 292 -2.53 -39.69 5.30
N VAL A 293 -3.03 -40.86 4.94
CA VAL A 293 -4.34 -41.35 5.35
C VAL A 293 -4.30 -42.01 6.75
N ARG A 294 -3.26 -42.81 7.01
CA ARG A 294 -3.07 -43.55 8.29
C ARG A 294 -1.93 -42.92 9.09
N ARG A 295 -1.95 -43.14 10.41
CA ARG A 295 -0.86 -42.70 11.29
C ARG A 295 0.51 -43.32 10.91
N THR A 296 0.49 -44.52 10.36
CA THR A 296 1.67 -45.27 9.89
C THR A 296 2.21 -44.82 8.54
N ASP A 297 1.47 -43.99 7.82
CA ASP A 297 1.91 -43.49 6.52
C ASP A 297 2.90 -42.33 6.73
N ALA A 298 3.99 -42.34 5.97
CA ALA A 298 4.92 -41.22 5.92
C ALA A 298 4.20 -40.01 5.26
N GLY A 299 4.36 -38.83 5.82
CA GLY A 299 3.82 -37.60 5.25
C GLY A 299 4.89 -36.76 4.59
N ASP A 300 4.44 -35.77 3.79
CA ASP A 300 5.30 -34.76 3.19
C ASP A 300 5.00 -33.39 3.85
N PRO A 301 5.88 -32.89 4.75
CA PRO A 301 5.70 -31.61 5.42
C PRO A 301 5.61 -30.42 4.44
N ASP A 302 6.20 -30.54 3.25
CA ASP A 302 6.23 -29.47 2.26
C ASP A 302 4.93 -29.37 1.43
N LYS A 303 4.09 -30.41 1.49
CA LYS A 303 2.74 -30.43 0.92
C LYS A 303 1.64 -30.27 1.97
N CYS A 304 2.03 -30.18 3.24
CA CYS A 304 1.11 -30.10 4.35
C CYS A 304 0.86 -28.64 4.77
N PRO A 305 -0.38 -28.14 4.76
CA PRO A 305 -0.69 -26.78 5.25
C PRO A 305 -0.25 -26.53 6.69
N VAL A 306 -0.28 -27.54 7.55
CA VAL A 306 0.25 -27.43 8.91
C VAL A 306 1.77 -27.31 8.89
N GLY A 307 2.46 -27.95 7.95
CA GLY A 307 3.89 -27.80 7.72
C GLY A 307 4.28 -26.36 7.39
N ASP A 308 3.47 -25.67 6.56
CA ASP A 308 3.69 -24.26 6.26
C ASP A 308 3.52 -23.35 7.48
N LEU A 309 2.59 -23.64 8.38
CA LEU A 309 2.49 -22.94 9.67
C LEU A 309 3.74 -23.18 10.55
N HIS A 310 4.25 -24.41 10.59
CA HIS A 310 5.48 -24.73 11.34
C HIS A 310 6.69 -23.94 10.83
N LYS A 311 6.86 -23.79 9.50
CA LYS A 311 7.95 -23.02 8.90
C LYS A 311 7.98 -21.56 9.38
N VAL A 312 6.82 -20.99 9.69
CA VAL A 312 6.67 -19.59 10.09
C VAL A 312 6.70 -19.41 11.61
N PHE A 313 6.06 -20.32 12.36
CA PHE A 313 5.73 -20.07 13.77
C PHE A 313 6.48 -20.98 14.76
N SER A 314 7.09 -22.06 14.29
CA SER A 314 7.78 -22.98 15.20
C SER A 314 9.25 -22.63 15.38
N PRO A 315 9.81 -22.86 16.59
CA PRO A 315 11.25 -22.80 16.79
C PRO A 315 11.98 -23.82 15.91
N PRO A 316 13.26 -23.58 15.56
CA PRO A 316 14.05 -24.48 14.72
C PRO A 316 14.06 -25.93 15.18
N GLU A 317 14.16 -26.17 16.50
CA GLU A 317 14.14 -27.51 17.09
C GLU A 317 12.80 -28.24 16.86
N THR A 318 11.67 -27.52 17.06
CA THR A 318 10.33 -28.06 16.82
C THR A 318 10.12 -28.33 15.34
N LEU A 319 10.62 -27.43 14.50
CA LEU A 319 10.56 -27.58 13.03
C LEU A 319 11.31 -28.84 12.58
N ALA A 320 12.53 -29.07 13.07
CA ALA A 320 13.32 -30.27 12.77
C ALA A 320 12.60 -31.54 13.21
N LYS A 321 12.11 -31.58 14.46
CA LYS A 321 11.33 -32.73 14.99
C LYS A 321 10.08 -33.02 14.16
N MET A 322 9.40 -31.97 13.71
CA MET A 322 8.22 -32.09 12.85
C MET A 322 8.57 -32.72 11.51
N TYR A 323 9.65 -32.27 10.86
CA TYR A 323 10.10 -32.81 9.58
C TYR A 323 10.48 -34.30 9.70
N ASP A 324 11.34 -34.65 10.66
CA ASP A 324 11.80 -36.03 10.89
C ASP A 324 10.63 -36.96 11.27
N GLY A 325 9.82 -36.51 12.23
CA GLY A 325 8.69 -37.30 12.70
C GLY A 325 7.59 -37.49 11.67
N CYS A 326 7.34 -36.49 10.82
CA CYS A 326 6.33 -36.60 9.75
C CYS A 326 6.81 -37.58 8.66
N ARG A 327 8.05 -37.44 8.18
CA ARG A 327 8.62 -38.27 7.12
C ARG A 327 8.85 -39.71 7.53
N SER A 328 9.13 -39.96 8.80
CA SER A 328 9.32 -41.33 9.36
C SER A 328 8.03 -41.96 9.89
N ALA A 329 6.88 -41.26 9.81
CA ALA A 329 5.65 -41.65 10.53
C ALA A 329 5.80 -41.75 12.05
N GLY A 330 6.86 -41.15 12.62
CA GLY A 330 7.19 -41.20 14.07
C GLY A 330 6.23 -40.39 14.92
N ILE A 331 5.60 -39.31 14.36
CA ILE A 331 4.62 -38.51 15.07
C ILE A 331 3.22 -38.60 14.41
N GLY A 332 2.16 -38.39 15.21
CA GLY A 332 0.78 -38.28 14.71
C GLY A 332 0.46 -36.84 14.25
N CYS A 333 -0.50 -36.70 13.32
CA CYS A 333 -0.93 -35.35 12.87
C CYS A 333 -1.53 -34.51 14.01
N ILE A 334 -2.19 -35.12 15.00
CA ILE A 334 -2.75 -34.40 16.15
C ILE A 334 -1.64 -33.83 17.04
N GLU A 335 -0.58 -34.58 17.27
CA GLU A 335 0.61 -34.15 18.03
C GLU A 335 1.32 -33.00 17.28
N CYS A 336 1.57 -33.17 15.98
CA CYS A 336 2.14 -32.12 15.11
C CYS A 336 1.31 -30.83 15.18
N LYS A 337 -0.02 -30.91 15.05
CA LYS A 337 -0.92 -29.75 15.16
C LYS A 337 -0.88 -29.09 16.55
N SER A 338 -0.66 -29.85 17.62
CA SER A 338 -0.49 -29.26 18.95
C SER A 338 0.76 -28.40 19.03
N TRP A 339 1.89 -28.88 18.48
CA TRP A 339 3.13 -28.08 18.42
C TRP A 339 2.98 -26.83 17.57
N ALA A 340 2.26 -26.91 16.43
CA ALA A 340 1.93 -25.73 15.63
C ALA A 340 1.07 -24.73 16.42
N ALA A 341 0.10 -25.22 17.21
CA ALA A 341 -0.71 -24.38 18.08
C ALA A 341 0.13 -23.66 19.14
N ASP A 342 1.08 -24.34 19.75
CA ASP A 342 2.00 -23.73 20.72
C ASP A 342 2.82 -22.60 20.10
N GLY A 343 3.27 -22.77 18.85
CA GLY A 343 3.95 -21.74 18.07
C GLY A 343 3.07 -20.52 17.81
N LEU A 344 1.81 -20.74 17.43
CA LEU A 344 0.85 -19.67 17.17
C LEU A 344 0.45 -18.92 18.45
N VAL A 345 0.16 -19.64 19.54
CA VAL A 345 -0.21 -19.05 20.84
C VAL A 345 0.90 -18.12 21.31
N ARG A 346 2.17 -18.52 21.17
CA ARG A 346 3.32 -17.68 21.54
C ARG A 346 3.35 -16.34 20.82
N ILE A 347 2.90 -16.27 19.57
CA ILE A 347 2.83 -15.02 18.81
C ILE A 347 1.57 -14.23 19.16
N LEU A 348 0.44 -14.93 19.35
CA LEU A 348 -0.85 -14.28 19.59
C LEU A 348 -0.99 -13.72 20.99
N GLN A 349 -0.46 -14.41 22.00
CA GLN A 349 -0.60 -14.01 23.40
C GLN A 349 -0.10 -12.59 23.67
N PRO A 350 1.12 -12.16 23.29
CA PRO A 350 1.55 -10.78 23.50
C PRO A 350 0.70 -9.73 22.75
N ILE A 351 0.14 -10.10 21.60
CA ILE A 351 -0.76 -9.24 20.85
C ILE A 351 -2.08 -9.06 21.62
N GLN A 352 -2.63 -10.14 22.16
CA GLN A 352 -3.87 -10.12 22.92
C GLN A 352 -3.73 -9.38 24.24
N GLU A 353 -2.58 -9.55 24.93
CA GLU A 353 -2.26 -8.81 26.15
C GLU A 353 -2.17 -7.31 25.89
N ARG A 354 -1.47 -6.87 24.84
CA ARG A 354 -1.45 -5.45 24.45
C ARG A 354 -2.83 -4.95 24.07
N ARG A 355 -3.62 -5.75 23.33
CA ARG A 355 -4.98 -5.39 22.92
C ARG A 355 -5.87 -5.11 24.14
N ALA A 356 -5.76 -5.93 25.17
CA ALA A 356 -6.53 -5.77 26.40
C ALA A 356 -6.15 -4.50 27.21
N GLY A 357 -4.98 -3.92 26.95
CA GLY A 357 -4.51 -2.69 27.56
C GLY A 357 -5.10 -1.41 26.99
N PHE A 358 -5.80 -1.47 25.83
CA PHE A 358 -6.38 -0.30 25.20
C PHE A 358 -7.89 -0.21 25.44
N THR A 359 -8.37 0.96 25.82
CA THR A 359 -9.79 1.30 25.81
C THR A 359 -10.20 1.89 24.45
N GLU A 360 -11.47 1.79 24.09
CA GLU A 360 -12.01 2.40 22.87
C GLU A 360 -11.74 3.91 22.82
N THR A 361 -11.91 4.62 23.94
CA THR A 361 -11.63 6.05 24.04
C THR A 361 -10.16 6.37 23.69
N GLN A 362 -9.21 5.60 24.19
CA GLN A 362 -7.78 5.78 23.86
C GLN A 362 -7.51 5.57 22.37
N VAL A 363 -8.11 4.53 21.77
CA VAL A 363 -7.97 4.27 20.32
C VAL A 363 -8.53 5.43 19.51
N VAL A 364 -9.71 5.96 19.87
CA VAL A 364 -10.31 7.12 19.20
C VAL A 364 -9.41 8.35 19.29
N GLU A 365 -8.84 8.64 20.47
CA GLU A 365 -7.93 9.79 20.62
C GLU A 365 -6.64 9.62 19.81
N ILE A 366 -6.05 8.41 19.76
CA ILE A 366 -4.90 8.11 18.91
C ILE A 366 -5.22 8.36 17.43
N LEU A 367 -6.38 7.90 16.97
CA LEU A 367 -6.81 8.10 15.58
C LEU A 367 -7.07 9.58 15.26
N LYS A 368 -7.65 10.34 16.20
CA LYS A 368 -7.85 11.79 16.03
C LYS A 368 -6.52 12.53 15.90
N GLU A 369 -5.57 12.25 16.80
CA GLU A 369 -4.27 12.90 16.78
C GLU A 369 -3.47 12.48 15.53
N GLY A 370 -3.47 11.19 15.17
CA GLY A 370 -2.85 10.71 13.95
C GLY A 370 -3.46 11.34 12.69
N SER A 371 -4.79 11.48 12.64
CA SER A 371 -5.49 12.15 11.53
C SER A 371 -5.14 13.65 11.47
N ARG A 372 -4.95 14.32 12.62
CA ARG A 372 -4.48 15.72 12.67
C ARG A 372 -3.08 15.84 12.08
N ARG A 373 -2.14 14.98 12.48
CA ARG A 373 -0.76 14.97 11.94
C ARG A 373 -0.77 14.66 10.43
N ALA A 374 -1.51 13.66 10.02
CA ALA A 374 -1.66 13.28 8.63
C ALA A 374 -2.21 14.44 7.77
N ARG A 375 -3.22 15.16 8.28
CA ARG A 375 -3.82 16.31 7.58
C ARG A 375 -2.84 17.45 7.35
N VAL A 376 -1.99 17.74 8.33
CA VAL A 376 -0.96 18.80 8.18
C VAL A 376 -0.04 18.46 7.00
N ARG A 377 0.42 17.21 6.89
CA ARG A 377 1.26 16.79 5.79
C ARG A 377 0.52 16.78 4.45
N ALA A 378 -0.70 16.27 4.45
CA ALA A 378 -1.56 16.22 3.28
C ALA A 378 -1.81 17.63 2.70
N GLU A 379 -2.10 18.61 3.57
CA GLU A 379 -2.33 19.99 3.15
C GLU A 379 -1.10 20.61 2.51
N GLN A 380 0.09 20.40 3.06
CA GLN A 380 1.35 20.88 2.46
C GLN A 380 1.53 20.36 1.03
N THR A 381 1.15 19.12 0.75
CA THR A 381 1.19 18.56 -0.60
C THR A 381 0.10 19.17 -1.48
N MET A 382 -1.11 19.34 -0.96
CA MET A 382 -2.21 19.94 -1.71
C MET A 382 -1.97 21.41 -2.05
N GLU A 383 -1.33 22.18 -1.19
CA GLU A 383 -0.88 23.55 -1.51
C GLU A 383 0.04 23.56 -2.72
N GLN A 384 1.02 22.64 -2.78
CA GLN A 384 1.94 22.53 -3.93
C GLN A 384 1.18 22.09 -5.21
N VAL A 385 0.24 21.13 -5.09
CA VAL A 385 -0.58 20.64 -6.19
C VAL A 385 -1.46 21.76 -6.74
N ARG A 386 -2.20 22.48 -5.88
CA ARG A 386 -3.07 23.59 -6.29
C ARG A 386 -2.27 24.72 -6.92
N ALA A 387 -1.12 25.08 -6.35
CA ALA A 387 -0.23 26.09 -6.90
C ALA A 387 0.27 25.70 -8.30
N ALA A 388 0.74 24.46 -8.50
CA ALA A 388 1.20 23.98 -9.79
C ALA A 388 0.06 23.97 -10.85
N MET A 389 -1.16 23.66 -10.43
CA MET A 389 -2.35 23.71 -11.30
C MET A 389 -2.93 25.12 -11.49
N GLN A 390 -2.34 26.14 -10.86
CA GLN A 390 -2.80 27.53 -10.88
C GLN A 390 -4.26 27.68 -10.37
N MET A 391 -4.66 26.84 -9.43
CA MET A 391 -6.01 26.86 -8.86
C MET A 391 -6.15 27.92 -7.74
N THR A 392 -5.05 28.36 -7.15
CA THR A 392 -5.02 29.45 -6.19
C THR A 392 -4.50 30.70 -6.89
N ARG A 393 -5.30 31.77 -6.88
CA ARG A 393 -4.73 33.10 -7.11
C ARG A 393 -4.13 33.56 -5.81
N ASP A 394 -2.88 34.02 -5.81
CA ASP A 394 -2.36 34.79 -4.69
C ASP A 394 -3.33 35.94 -4.46
N SER A 395 -4.06 35.90 -3.34
CA SER A 395 -4.85 37.03 -2.84
C SER A 395 -3.91 38.03 -2.19
N GLY A 396 -2.78 38.27 -2.85
CA GLY A 396 -1.83 39.32 -2.52
C GLY A 396 -2.29 40.61 -3.15
N GLN A 397 -3.30 41.22 -2.57
CA GLN A 397 -3.54 42.69 -2.57
C GLN A 397 -4.31 43.05 -1.31
#